data_ef505d09a4ad045049fff5cdbed76c28
#
_entry.id   ef505d09a4ad045049fff5cdbed76c28
#
_cell.length_a   1.000
_cell.length_b   1.000
_cell.length_c   1.000
_cell.angle_alpha   90.00
_cell.angle_beta   90.00
_cell.angle_gamma   90.00
#
_symmetry.space_group_name_H-M   'P 1'
#
loop_
_entity.id
_entity.type
_entity.pdbx_description
1 polymer ?
#
loop_
_entity_poly.entity_id
_entity_poly.type
_entity_poly.pdbx_seq_one_letter_code
_entity_poly.pdbx_strand_id
1 'polypeptide(L)'
;MATAPTSRKLNLTRDQLAQFLTDQQQIKQFELLFAVVDQIQVITGTDFEYQADTAAATANEALAQISRLANAVELLANGPAIQNNNSVATDYIDFNSNAPYPANKVGRLHWNGGYTLNLDMTPDVNQSIGEAQYYYIKASAAIAKGQLVMFDGSVGASGVLKGKPSTGVTNGQLIMGVAAEAIALNGFGLVSSFGLVRGFNTTGTPYGETWADGDILYYNPAFSGGLTKNQPIAPLPHIVVAAVVNAATAGSGSVFVRVQAEPLVSQLSDVYAPTPANGDVLVYDGVQQRWENGPVPASSLPASVKSNQVLTWLSM
;
A
#
# COMPACT_ATOMS: atom_id res chain seq x y z
N MET A 1 -51.88 45.26 -28.19
CA MET A 1 -52.34 44.59 -26.96
C MET A 1 -51.41 43.42 -26.73
N ALA A 2 -50.46 43.55 -25.83
CA ALA A 2 -49.59 42.45 -25.40
C ALA A 2 -50.36 41.62 -24.37
N THR A 3 -50.60 40.36 -24.69
CA THR A 3 -51.18 39.39 -23.73
C THR A 3 -50.19 39.17 -22.62
N ALA A 4 -50.64 39.45 -21.36
CA ALA A 4 -49.85 39.16 -20.19
C ALA A 4 -49.43 37.70 -20.14
N PRO A 5 -48.19 37.40 -19.78
CA PRO A 5 -47.72 36.02 -19.68
C PRO A 5 -48.49 35.30 -18.57
N THR A 6 -49.10 34.18 -18.92
CA THR A 6 -49.74 33.28 -17.96
C THR A 6 -48.70 32.79 -16.97
N SER A 7 -48.81 33.22 -15.72
CA SER A 7 -47.91 32.78 -14.65
C SER A 7 -48.02 31.26 -14.47
N ARG A 8 -46.95 30.53 -14.68
CA ARG A 8 -46.84 29.12 -14.27
C ARG A 8 -46.49 29.09 -12.79
N LYS A 9 -47.43 28.65 -11.97
CA LYS A 9 -47.11 28.34 -10.56
C LYS A 9 -46.10 27.22 -10.52
N LEU A 10 -44.97 27.50 -9.90
CA LEU A 10 -44.02 26.46 -9.51
C LEU A 10 -44.59 25.75 -8.27
N ASN A 11 -45.48 24.78 -8.47
CA ASN A 11 -46.05 23.96 -7.40
C ASN A 11 -45.18 22.72 -7.17
N LEU A 12 -44.03 22.91 -6.57
CA LEU A 12 -43.29 21.77 -5.99
C LEU A 12 -43.85 21.59 -4.56
N THR A 13 -44.44 20.41 -4.34
CA THR A 13 -44.94 20.05 -3.00
C THR A 13 -43.75 19.67 -2.08
N ARG A 14 -43.99 19.75 -0.77
CA ARG A 14 -42.99 19.34 0.24
C ARG A 14 -42.47 17.95 0.02
N ASP A 15 -43.32 17.01 -0.41
CA ASP A 15 -42.94 15.62 -0.68
C ASP A 15 -42.05 15.50 -1.92
N GLN A 16 -42.23 16.37 -2.92
CA GLN A 16 -41.35 16.42 -4.10
C GLN A 16 -40.01 17.05 -3.75
N LEU A 17 -39.97 18.07 -2.88
CA LEU A 17 -38.72 18.65 -2.38
C LEU A 17 -37.95 17.63 -1.49
N ALA A 18 -38.64 16.83 -0.70
CA ALA A 18 -38.03 15.79 0.14
C ALA A 18 -37.42 14.64 -0.64
N GLN A 19 -37.73 14.46 -1.95
CA GLN A 19 -37.05 13.50 -2.80
C GLN A 19 -35.67 13.95 -3.24
N PHE A 20 -35.38 15.24 -3.20
CA PHE A 20 -34.13 15.85 -3.65
C PHE A 20 -33.31 16.46 -2.51
N LEU A 21 -33.95 16.82 -1.40
CA LEU A 21 -33.34 17.50 -0.26
C LEU A 21 -33.61 16.71 1.02
N THR A 22 -32.55 16.25 1.66
CA THR A 22 -32.62 15.50 2.92
C THR A 22 -32.66 16.39 4.15
N ASP A 23 -32.28 17.67 4.03
CA ASP A 23 -32.25 18.63 5.12
C ASP A 23 -33.58 19.41 5.26
N GLN A 24 -34.23 19.25 6.39
CA GLN A 24 -35.48 19.94 6.73
C GLN A 24 -35.38 21.49 6.75
N GLN A 25 -34.21 22.03 7.01
CA GLN A 25 -33.97 23.47 6.94
C GLN A 25 -33.96 24.00 5.51
N GLN A 26 -33.35 23.23 4.60
CA GLN A 26 -33.35 23.55 3.18
C GLN A 26 -34.77 23.50 2.59
N ILE A 27 -35.55 22.49 2.94
CA ILE A 27 -36.96 22.39 2.52
C ILE A 27 -37.74 23.61 2.96
N LYS A 28 -37.61 24.06 4.21
CA LYS A 28 -38.23 25.28 4.72
C LYS A 28 -37.81 26.55 3.98
N GLN A 29 -36.53 26.65 3.60
CA GLN A 29 -36.06 27.81 2.84
C GLN A 29 -36.68 27.85 1.44
N PHE A 30 -36.86 26.70 0.80
CA PHE A 30 -37.57 26.61 -0.48
C PHE A 30 -39.05 26.95 -0.37
N GLU A 31 -39.75 26.49 0.68
CA GLU A 31 -41.14 26.85 0.94
C GLU A 31 -41.30 28.36 1.13
N LEU A 32 -40.37 29.01 1.87
CA LEU A 32 -40.34 30.46 2.02
C LEU A 32 -40.09 31.21 0.71
N LEU A 33 -39.18 30.70 -0.11
CA LEU A 33 -38.86 31.26 -1.42
C LEU A 33 -40.07 31.20 -2.37
N PHE A 34 -40.78 30.07 -2.40
CA PHE A 34 -42.01 29.96 -3.20
C PHE A 34 -43.13 30.86 -2.68
N ALA A 35 -43.29 31.04 -1.37
CA ALA A 35 -44.25 31.99 -0.79
C ALA A 35 -43.94 33.45 -1.16
N VAL A 36 -42.66 33.83 -1.20
CA VAL A 36 -42.23 35.18 -1.65
C VAL A 36 -42.48 35.35 -3.17
N VAL A 37 -42.25 34.37 -3.98
CA VAL A 37 -42.53 34.39 -5.42
C VAL A 37 -44.04 34.49 -5.67
N ASP A 38 -44.89 33.79 -4.92
CA ASP A 38 -46.36 33.89 -5.00
C ASP A 38 -46.87 35.27 -4.56
N GLN A 39 -46.28 35.91 -3.56
CA GLN A 39 -46.64 37.29 -3.14
C GLN A 39 -46.30 38.34 -4.19
N ILE A 40 -45.22 38.18 -4.97
CA ILE A 40 -44.83 39.07 -6.08
C ILE A 40 -45.93 39.09 -7.19
N GLN A 41 -46.71 38.01 -7.34
CA GLN A 41 -47.75 37.87 -8.34
C GLN A 41 -49.06 38.59 -7.99
N VAL A 42 -49.24 39.04 -6.73
CA VAL A 42 -50.51 39.61 -6.23
C VAL A 42 -50.55 41.17 -6.27
N ILE A 43 -49.44 41.85 -6.61
CA ILE A 43 -49.37 43.30 -6.62
C ILE A 43 -50.11 43.86 -7.87
N THR A 44 -51.39 44.21 -7.71
CA THR A 44 -52.15 44.94 -8.71
C THR A 44 -52.35 46.41 -8.29
N GLY A 45 -51.67 47.26 -9.03
CA GLY A 45 -52.03 48.68 -9.37
C GLY A 45 -52.16 49.69 -8.25
N THR A 46 -51.30 50.71 -8.19
CA THR A 46 -51.57 52.15 -8.16
C THR A 46 -50.34 53.05 -8.18
N ASP A 47 -49.14 52.50 -8.26
CA ASP A 47 -47.89 53.26 -8.55
C ASP A 47 -46.98 52.41 -9.41
N PHE A 48 -47.30 52.37 -10.68
CA PHE A 48 -46.76 51.37 -11.64
C PHE A 48 -45.21 51.43 -11.82
N GLU A 49 -44.61 52.58 -11.79
CA GLU A 49 -43.14 52.67 -12.05
C GLU A 49 -42.31 52.27 -10.83
N TYR A 50 -42.63 52.76 -9.66
CA TYR A 50 -41.90 52.43 -8.43
C TYR A 50 -42.10 50.97 -8.01
N GLN A 51 -43.29 50.43 -8.22
CA GLN A 51 -43.62 49.05 -7.92
C GLN A 51 -42.98 48.08 -8.95
N ALA A 52 -42.89 48.48 -10.23
CA ALA A 52 -42.23 47.69 -11.26
C ALA A 52 -40.71 47.56 -11.02
N ASP A 53 -40.06 48.64 -10.61
CA ASP A 53 -38.63 48.61 -10.30
C ASP A 53 -38.33 47.78 -9.03
N THR A 54 -39.17 47.89 -8.01
CA THR A 54 -39.03 47.10 -6.78
C THR A 54 -39.32 45.62 -7.04
N ALA A 55 -40.33 45.30 -7.85
CA ALA A 55 -40.65 43.93 -8.26
C ALA A 55 -39.55 43.33 -9.15
N ALA A 56 -38.96 44.13 -10.04
CA ALA A 56 -37.84 43.69 -10.87
C ALA A 56 -36.57 43.41 -10.05
N ALA A 57 -36.29 44.26 -9.05
CA ALA A 57 -35.17 44.06 -8.11
C ALA A 57 -35.35 42.75 -7.29
N THR A 58 -36.56 42.57 -6.73
CA THR A 58 -36.90 41.36 -5.97
C THR A 58 -36.92 40.11 -6.82
N ALA A 59 -37.37 40.16 -8.07
CA ALA A 59 -37.35 39.06 -9.01
C ALA A 59 -35.90 38.71 -9.43
N ASN A 60 -35.03 39.69 -9.62
CA ASN A 60 -33.62 39.47 -9.90
C ASN A 60 -32.89 38.85 -8.71
N GLU A 61 -33.22 39.25 -7.50
CA GLU A 61 -32.65 38.65 -6.28
C GLU A 61 -33.15 37.21 -6.10
N ALA A 62 -34.43 36.95 -6.36
CA ALA A 62 -34.98 35.59 -6.34
C ALA A 62 -34.34 34.69 -7.43
N LEU A 63 -34.13 35.22 -8.64
CA LEU A 63 -33.42 34.52 -9.72
C LEU A 63 -31.95 34.20 -9.37
N ALA A 64 -31.28 35.14 -8.70
CA ALA A 64 -29.91 34.90 -8.23
C ALA A 64 -29.86 33.82 -7.14
N GLN A 65 -30.86 33.79 -6.24
CA GLN A 65 -30.95 32.73 -5.22
C GLN A 65 -31.32 31.38 -5.83
N ILE A 66 -32.23 31.34 -6.81
CA ILE A 66 -32.56 30.11 -7.55
C ILE A 66 -31.33 29.58 -8.30
N SER A 67 -30.54 30.45 -8.92
CA SER A 67 -29.31 30.05 -9.60
C SER A 67 -28.26 29.49 -8.64
N ARG A 68 -28.11 30.10 -7.45
CA ARG A 68 -27.24 29.58 -6.39
C ARG A 68 -27.70 28.22 -5.88
N LEU A 69 -28.99 28.02 -5.72
CA LEU A 69 -29.59 26.76 -5.29
C LEU A 69 -29.50 25.69 -6.38
N ALA A 70 -29.71 26.04 -7.65
CA ALA A 70 -29.53 25.13 -8.75
C ALA A 70 -28.09 24.63 -8.82
N ASN A 71 -27.12 25.54 -8.66
CA ASN A 71 -25.70 25.17 -8.60
C ASN A 71 -25.38 24.31 -7.37
N ALA A 72 -26.02 24.58 -6.22
CA ALA A 72 -25.83 23.76 -5.02
C ALA A 72 -26.47 22.36 -5.17
N VAL A 73 -27.64 22.27 -5.81
CA VAL A 73 -28.27 20.97 -6.13
C VAL A 73 -27.47 20.20 -7.18
N GLU A 74 -26.91 20.88 -8.17
CA GLU A 74 -26.03 20.26 -9.17
C GLU A 74 -24.70 19.76 -8.53
N LEU A 75 -24.15 20.52 -7.59
CA LEU A 75 -23.01 20.10 -6.77
C LEU A 75 -23.34 18.91 -5.85
N LEU A 76 -24.54 18.86 -5.30
CA LEU A 76 -25.03 17.74 -4.48
C LEU A 76 -25.35 16.50 -5.32
N ALA A 77 -25.89 16.69 -6.53
CA ALA A 77 -26.25 15.60 -7.44
C ALA A 77 -25.07 15.03 -8.24
N ASN A 78 -24.13 15.88 -8.62
CA ASN A 78 -23.02 15.54 -9.53
C ASN A 78 -21.62 15.83 -8.93
N GLY A 79 -21.56 16.53 -7.81
CA GLY A 79 -20.30 16.82 -7.12
C GLY A 79 -19.81 15.63 -6.27
N PRO A 80 -18.54 15.59 -5.91
CA PRO A 80 -18.08 14.66 -4.90
C PRO A 80 -18.87 14.92 -3.62
N ALA A 81 -19.64 13.96 -3.20
CA ALA A 81 -20.67 14.06 -2.13
C ALA A 81 -20.15 14.53 -0.77
N ILE A 82 -18.83 14.81 -0.63
CA ILE A 82 -18.23 15.14 0.65
C ILE A 82 -17.04 16.09 0.46
N GLN A 83 -17.28 17.38 0.26
CA GLN A 83 -16.18 18.34 0.19
C GLN A 83 -15.80 18.99 1.54
N ASN A 84 -16.61 18.91 2.59
CA ASN A 84 -16.38 19.65 3.84
C ASN A 84 -16.70 18.89 5.14
N ASN A 85 -16.92 17.58 5.11
CA ASN A 85 -17.07 16.81 6.33
C ASN A 85 -15.77 16.14 6.72
N ASN A 86 -15.28 16.39 7.93
CA ASN A 86 -14.11 15.74 8.50
C ASN A 86 -14.29 14.21 8.72
N SER A 87 -15.51 13.70 8.54
CA SER A 87 -15.83 12.29 8.64
C SER A 87 -17.03 11.92 7.78
N VAL A 88 -17.00 10.70 7.23
CA VAL A 88 -18.13 10.06 6.56
C VAL A 88 -18.66 8.99 7.49
N ALA A 89 -19.88 9.15 8.00
CA ALA A 89 -20.60 8.08 8.67
C ALA A 89 -21.50 7.40 7.63
N THR A 90 -21.16 6.17 7.24
CA THR A 90 -21.93 5.36 6.29
C THR A 90 -21.81 3.89 6.68
N ASP A 91 -22.87 3.13 6.44
CA ASP A 91 -22.86 1.69 6.69
C ASP A 91 -22.01 0.94 5.66
N TYR A 92 -21.90 1.49 4.44
CA TYR A 92 -21.10 0.93 3.35
C TYR A 92 -20.67 2.01 2.35
N ILE A 93 -19.65 1.71 1.56
CA ILE A 93 -19.19 2.53 0.42
C ILE A 93 -19.17 1.64 -0.82
N ASP A 94 -19.99 1.97 -1.81
CA ASP A 94 -20.00 1.32 -3.11
C ASP A 94 -19.04 2.01 -4.07
N PHE A 95 -18.13 1.24 -4.64
CA PHE A 95 -17.23 1.72 -5.69
C PHE A 95 -17.80 1.38 -7.06
N ASN A 96 -17.80 2.34 -7.98
CA ASN A 96 -18.18 2.08 -9.37
C ASN A 96 -17.14 1.17 -10.04
N SER A 97 -17.45 -0.11 -10.17
CA SER A 97 -16.56 -1.11 -10.78
C SER A 97 -16.31 -0.89 -12.27
N ASN A 98 -17.15 -0.09 -12.95
CA ASN A 98 -17.02 0.24 -14.38
C ASN A 98 -16.35 1.60 -14.61
N ALA A 99 -15.92 2.30 -13.55
CA ALA A 99 -15.22 3.56 -13.72
C ALA A 99 -13.87 3.33 -14.43
N PRO A 100 -13.46 4.24 -15.33
CA PRO A 100 -12.13 4.15 -15.92
C PRO A 100 -11.07 4.26 -14.81
N TYR A 101 -9.96 3.53 -15.01
CA TYR A 101 -8.84 3.58 -14.04
C TYR A 101 -8.34 5.02 -13.90
N PRO A 102 -8.37 5.60 -12.70
CA PRO A 102 -7.98 7.00 -12.52
C PRO A 102 -6.46 7.18 -12.60
N ALA A 103 -6.01 8.35 -13.00
CA ALA A 103 -4.60 8.73 -12.83
C ALA A 103 -4.21 8.68 -11.36
N ASN A 104 -2.96 8.25 -11.06
CA ASN A 104 -2.47 8.18 -9.69
C ASN A 104 -2.55 9.55 -8.99
N LYS A 105 -3.11 9.57 -7.79
CA LYS A 105 -3.22 10.76 -6.93
C LYS A 105 -3.02 10.35 -5.49
N VAL A 106 -1.89 10.72 -4.90
CA VAL A 106 -1.54 10.39 -3.51
C VAL A 106 -2.70 10.61 -2.55
N GLY A 107 -2.98 9.63 -1.71
CA GLY A 107 -4.09 9.62 -0.76
C GLY A 107 -5.44 9.21 -1.34
N ARG A 108 -5.52 8.80 -2.62
CA ARG A 108 -6.75 8.32 -3.24
C ARG A 108 -6.96 6.83 -2.96
N LEU A 109 -8.17 6.48 -2.53
CA LEU A 109 -8.68 5.12 -2.51
C LEU A 109 -9.63 4.93 -3.70
N HIS A 110 -9.43 3.89 -4.52
CA HIS A 110 -10.26 3.63 -5.69
C HIS A 110 -10.33 2.13 -6.03
N TRP A 111 -11.37 1.75 -6.77
CA TRP A 111 -11.46 0.41 -7.37
C TRP A 111 -10.42 0.24 -8.48
N ASN A 112 -9.69 -0.89 -8.50
CA ASN A 112 -8.61 -1.12 -9.48
C ASN A 112 -9.10 -1.54 -10.88
N GLY A 113 -10.40 -1.56 -11.10
CA GLY A 113 -11.01 -2.01 -12.35
C GLY A 113 -11.14 -3.53 -12.49
N GLY A 114 -10.65 -4.30 -11.54
CA GLY A 114 -10.67 -5.77 -11.56
C GLY A 114 -11.31 -6.36 -10.31
N TYR A 115 -10.58 -6.48 -9.23
CA TYR A 115 -10.96 -7.34 -8.10
C TYR A 115 -10.60 -6.80 -6.70
N THR A 116 -9.96 -5.63 -6.59
CA THR A 116 -9.57 -5.07 -5.29
C THR A 116 -9.57 -3.55 -5.25
N LEU A 117 -9.46 -3.00 -4.06
CA LEU A 117 -9.25 -1.58 -3.83
C LEU A 117 -7.77 -1.24 -3.86
N ASN A 118 -7.44 -0.11 -4.46
CA ASN A 118 -6.11 0.45 -4.46
C ASN A 118 -6.05 1.75 -3.66
N LEU A 119 -4.98 1.90 -2.88
CA LEU A 119 -4.61 3.15 -2.23
C LEU A 119 -3.35 3.71 -2.91
N ASP A 120 -3.45 4.90 -3.48
CA ASP A 120 -2.30 5.63 -4.05
C ASP A 120 -1.47 6.21 -2.90
N MET A 121 -0.36 5.56 -2.54
CA MET A 121 0.46 5.92 -1.38
C MET A 121 1.48 7.01 -1.73
N THR A 122 2.16 6.88 -2.86
CA THR A 122 3.10 7.87 -3.42
C THR A 122 2.87 7.97 -4.93
N PRO A 123 3.52 8.93 -5.64
CA PRO A 123 3.43 8.98 -7.10
C PRO A 123 3.82 7.67 -7.80
N ASP A 124 4.71 6.89 -7.18
CA ASP A 124 5.27 5.66 -7.75
C ASP A 124 4.72 4.38 -7.12
N VAL A 125 4.01 4.48 -5.99
CA VAL A 125 3.55 3.30 -5.23
C VAL A 125 2.05 3.33 -5.04
N ASN A 126 1.44 2.26 -5.50
CA ASN A 126 0.02 1.97 -5.34
C ASN A 126 -0.13 0.65 -4.58
N GLN A 127 -0.86 0.67 -3.47
CA GLN A 127 -1.11 -0.51 -2.66
C GLN A 127 -2.43 -1.16 -3.05
N SER A 128 -2.37 -2.40 -3.53
CA SER A 128 -3.55 -3.26 -3.64
C SER A 128 -3.90 -3.81 -2.26
N ILE A 129 -5.08 -3.44 -1.75
CA ILE A 129 -5.51 -3.82 -0.41
C ILE A 129 -5.75 -5.33 -0.36
N GLY A 130 -5.08 -6.01 0.59
CA GLY A 130 -5.10 -7.45 0.73
C GLY A 130 -4.06 -8.21 -0.12
N GLU A 131 -3.37 -7.56 -1.06
CA GLU A 131 -2.39 -8.18 -1.96
C GLU A 131 -0.98 -7.63 -1.84
N ALA A 132 -0.82 -6.45 -1.22
CA ALA A 132 0.47 -5.82 -1.03
C ALA A 132 0.60 -5.30 0.40
N GLN A 133 1.82 -5.41 0.95
CA GLN A 133 2.18 -4.88 2.27
C GLN A 133 3.46 -4.08 2.16
N TYR A 134 3.49 -2.93 2.83
CA TYR A 134 4.62 -2.01 2.80
C TYR A 134 5.03 -1.58 4.20
N TYR A 135 6.35 -1.41 4.38
CA TYR A 135 6.92 -0.65 5.48
C TYR A 135 7.22 0.78 5.02
N TYR A 136 6.79 1.76 5.80
CA TYR A 136 7.23 3.14 5.65
C TYR A 136 8.49 3.35 6.47
N ILE A 137 9.60 3.67 5.83
CA ILE A 137 10.91 3.76 6.45
C ILE A 137 11.59 5.11 6.19
N LYS A 138 12.56 5.45 7.05
CA LYS A 138 13.56 6.47 6.76
C LYS A 138 14.84 5.79 6.27
N ALA A 139 15.37 6.22 5.14
CA ALA A 139 16.60 5.67 4.59
C ALA A 139 17.84 6.20 5.32
N SER A 140 18.68 5.32 5.87
CA SER A 140 19.99 5.68 6.45
C SER A 140 21.12 5.70 5.41
N ALA A 141 20.86 5.21 4.21
CA ALA A 141 21.67 5.36 2.99
C ALA A 141 20.72 5.51 1.80
N ALA A 142 21.19 6.06 0.67
CA ALA A 142 20.37 6.12 -0.53
C ALA A 142 19.99 4.70 -0.99
N ILE A 143 18.72 4.48 -1.32
CA ILE A 143 18.15 3.20 -1.76
C ILE A 143 17.58 3.41 -3.15
N ALA A 144 17.99 2.61 -4.12
CA ALA A 144 17.38 2.60 -5.43
C ALA A 144 16.14 1.70 -5.45
N LYS A 145 15.17 2.03 -6.31
CA LYS A 145 14.00 1.18 -6.55
C LYS A 145 14.44 -0.24 -6.97
N GLY A 146 13.81 -1.25 -6.38
CA GLY A 146 14.14 -2.65 -6.64
C GLY A 146 15.29 -3.22 -5.81
N GLN A 147 16.00 -2.41 -5.02
CA GLN A 147 17.03 -2.93 -4.11
C GLN A 147 16.40 -3.63 -2.90
N LEU A 148 17.08 -4.68 -2.43
CA LEU A 148 16.77 -5.35 -1.18
C LEU A 148 17.16 -4.46 0.01
N VAL A 149 16.25 -4.30 0.95
CA VAL A 149 16.39 -3.40 2.11
C VAL A 149 16.46 -4.20 3.39
N MET A 150 17.39 -3.84 4.27
CA MET A 150 17.50 -4.38 5.61
C MET A 150 17.21 -3.34 6.68
N PHE A 151 16.75 -3.79 7.84
CA PHE A 151 16.50 -2.98 9.02
C PHE A 151 17.82 -2.41 9.56
N ASP A 152 17.80 -1.12 9.92
CA ASP A 152 18.96 -0.37 10.43
C ASP A 152 18.59 0.46 11.69
N GLY A 153 17.71 -0.08 12.52
CA GLY A 153 17.28 0.58 13.75
C GLY A 153 16.06 1.48 13.59
N SER A 154 15.93 2.47 14.46
CA SER A 154 14.82 3.43 14.47
C SER A 154 15.30 4.87 14.49
N VAL A 155 14.40 5.81 14.19
CA VAL A 155 14.67 7.25 14.24
C VAL A 155 14.36 7.77 15.64
N GLY A 156 15.35 7.79 16.53
CA GLY A 156 15.21 8.32 17.88
C GLY A 156 13.98 7.75 18.60
N ALA A 157 13.28 8.58 19.35
CA ALA A 157 12.08 8.19 20.11
C ALA A 157 10.80 8.10 19.24
N SER A 158 10.86 8.42 17.94
CA SER A 158 9.66 8.44 17.07
C SER A 158 9.16 7.05 16.68
N GLY A 159 9.97 5.99 16.88
CA GLY A 159 9.63 4.63 16.47
C GLY A 159 9.59 4.40 14.97
N VAL A 160 9.92 5.39 14.15
CA VAL A 160 10.00 5.25 12.70
C VAL A 160 11.14 4.31 12.35
N LEU A 161 10.85 3.29 11.56
CA LEU A 161 11.83 2.30 11.11
C LEU A 161 12.90 2.96 10.24
N LYS A 162 14.17 2.55 10.43
CA LYS A 162 15.26 2.89 9.52
C LYS A 162 15.63 1.68 8.67
N GLY A 163 15.93 1.95 7.41
CA GLY A 163 16.41 0.93 6.49
C GLY A 163 17.56 1.42 5.64
N LYS A 164 18.33 0.47 5.13
CA LYS A 164 19.42 0.69 4.18
C LYS A 164 19.47 -0.44 3.16
N PRO A 165 20.16 -0.27 2.03
CA PRO A 165 20.43 -1.40 1.13
C PRO A 165 21.09 -2.54 1.90
N SER A 166 20.61 -3.77 1.71
CA SER A 166 21.13 -4.95 2.41
C SER A 166 22.62 -5.17 2.12
N THR A 167 23.39 -5.30 3.17
CA THR A 167 24.83 -5.60 3.09
C THR A 167 25.27 -6.30 4.38
N GLY A 168 26.18 -7.29 4.26
CA GLY A 168 26.70 -8.01 5.41
C GLY A 168 25.62 -8.68 6.27
N VAL A 169 24.55 -9.16 5.65
CA VAL A 169 23.42 -9.78 6.35
C VAL A 169 23.86 -11.11 6.94
N THR A 170 23.87 -11.20 8.28
CA THR A 170 24.15 -12.43 9.03
C THR A 170 22.88 -13.09 9.57
N ASN A 171 21.80 -12.30 9.70
CA ASN A 171 20.49 -12.78 10.12
C ASN A 171 19.44 -12.33 9.11
N GLY A 172 18.85 -13.29 8.40
CA GLY A 172 17.82 -13.01 7.39
C GLY A 172 16.56 -12.34 7.91
N GLN A 173 16.29 -12.42 9.20
CA GLN A 173 15.18 -11.73 9.88
C GLN A 173 15.29 -10.19 9.81
N LEU A 174 16.49 -9.66 9.54
CA LEU A 174 16.69 -8.23 9.37
C LEU A 174 16.27 -7.72 7.99
N ILE A 175 15.99 -8.60 7.05
CA ILE A 175 15.50 -8.21 5.72
C ILE A 175 14.06 -7.72 5.82
N MET A 176 13.83 -6.50 5.34
CA MET A 176 12.50 -5.88 5.34
C MET A 176 11.72 -6.16 4.05
N GLY A 177 12.42 -6.23 2.92
CA GLY A 177 11.79 -6.41 1.62
C GLY A 177 12.50 -5.67 0.50
N VAL A 178 11.79 -5.39 -0.57
CA VAL A 178 12.31 -4.73 -1.78
C VAL A 178 11.78 -3.30 -1.85
N ALA A 179 12.66 -2.33 -2.14
CA ALA A 179 12.27 -0.93 -2.27
C ALA A 179 11.27 -0.74 -3.42
N ALA A 180 10.08 -0.24 -3.10
CA ALA A 180 9.01 0.00 -4.07
C ALA A 180 9.24 1.31 -4.86
N GLU A 181 10.09 2.17 -4.36
CA GLU A 181 10.48 3.46 -4.95
C GLU A 181 11.94 3.78 -4.62
N ALA A 182 12.52 4.79 -5.27
CA ALA A 182 13.84 5.30 -4.91
C ALA A 182 13.71 6.18 -3.66
N ILE A 183 14.58 5.96 -2.65
CA ILE A 183 14.56 6.69 -1.39
C ILE A 183 15.92 7.36 -1.20
N ALA A 184 15.93 8.69 -1.16
CA ALA A 184 17.16 9.45 -0.93
C ALA A 184 17.68 9.24 0.50
N LEU A 185 18.99 9.46 0.71
CA LEU A 185 19.57 9.50 2.05
C LEU A 185 18.76 10.43 2.96
N ASN A 186 18.40 9.97 4.15
CA ASN A 186 17.52 10.64 5.12
C ASN A 186 16.09 10.92 4.62
N GLY A 187 15.73 10.51 3.41
CA GLY A 187 14.38 10.55 2.88
C GLY A 187 13.51 9.44 3.47
N PHE A 188 12.20 9.58 3.24
CA PHE A 188 11.20 8.58 3.61
C PHE A 188 10.67 7.91 2.36
N GLY A 189 10.28 6.64 2.47
CA GLY A 189 9.70 5.89 1.37
C GLY A 189 9.23 4.51 1.77
N LEU A 190 8.75 3.76 0.79
CA LEU A 190 8.05 2.49 0.96
C LEU A 190 8.90 1.31 0.52
N VAL A 191 8.93 0.29 1.36
CA VAL A 191 9.57 -1.01 1.11
C VAL A 191 8.49 -2.09 1.12
N SER A 192 8.37 -2.83 0.03
CA SER A 192 7.42 -3.94 -0.08
C SER A 192 7.95 -5.15 0.68
N SER A 193 7.19 -5.60 1.67
CA SER A 193 7.43 -6.86 2.39
C SER A 193 6.71 -8.04 1.74
N PHE A 194 5.62 -7.76 1.03
CA PHE A 194 4.85 -8.72 0.27
C PHE A 194 4.12 -8.04 -0.89
N GLY A 195 4.02 -8.72 -2.04
CA GLY A 195 3.26 -8.25 -3.19
C GLY A 195 4.13 -7.86 -4.39
N LEU A 196 3.52 -7.24 -5.39
CA LEU A 196 4.18 -6.91 -6.64
C LEU A 196 4.91 -5.58 -6.57
N VAL A 197 6.21 -5.60 -6.90
CA VAL A 197 7.01 -4.39 -7.16
C VAL A 197 7.29 -4.32 -8.66
N ARG A 198 6.96 -3.17 -9.26
CA ARG A 198 7.03 -2.93 -10.72
C ARG A 198 7.91 -1.73 -11.03
N GLY A 199 8.32 -1.59 -12.29
CA GLY A 199 8.92 -0.37 -12.80
C GLY A 199 10.41 -0.24 -12.52
N PHE A 200 11.15 -1.35 -12.53
CA PHE A 200 12.61 -1.38 -12.47
C PHE A 200 13.18 -2.50 -13.34
N ASN A 201 14.52 -2.52 -13.51
CA ASN A 201 15.18 -3.53 -14.33
C ASN A 201 15.20 -4.89 -13.60
N THR A 202 14.56 -5.88 -14.20
CA THR A 202 14.45 -7.26 -13.70
C THR A 202 15.10 -8.28 -14.63
N THR A 203 16.05 -7.84 -15.47
CA THR A 203 16.78 -8.73 -16.37
C THR A 203 18.02 -9.38 -15.75
N GLY A 204 18.41 -8.96 -14.54
CA GLY A 204 19.63 -9.42 -13.87
C GLY A 204 20.91 -8.71 -14.33
N THR A 205 20.87 -7.92 -15.40
CA THR A 205 22.06 -7.24 -15.95
C THR A 205 22.84 -6.38 -14.95
N PRO A 206 22.20 -5.68 -13.96
CA PRO A 206 22.94 -4.95 -12.94
C PRO A 206 23.86 -5.81 -12.07
N TYR A 207 23.60 -7.13 -12.03
CA TYR A 207 24.34 -8.12 -11.23
C TYR A 207 25.17 -9.07 -12.09
N GLY A 208 25.31 -8.82 -13.40
CA GLY A 208 26.02 -9.68 -14.34
C GLY A 208 25.30 -10.99 -14.65
N GLU A 209 24.01 -11.05 -14.41
CA GLU A 209 23.15 -12.22 -14.61
C GLU A 209 22.13 -11.99 -15.74
N THR A 210 21.46 -13.04 -16.16
CA THR A 210 20.31 -13.00 -17.05
C THR A 210 19.14 -13.70 -16.36
N TRP A 211 18.11 -12.93 -15.97
CA TRP A 211 16.93 -13.48 -15.34
C TRP A 211 15.81 -13.68 -16.37
N ALA A 212 14.97 -14.66 -16.11
CA ALA A 212 13.77 -14.98 -16.87
C ALA A 212 12.54 -14.97 -15.97
N ASP A 213 11.36 -14.91 -16.59
CA ASP A 213 10.09 -15.05 -15.87
C ASP A 213 10.05 -16.36 -15.12
N GLY A 214 9.67 -16.32 -13.84
CA GLY A 214 9.64 -17.47 -12.93
C GLY A 214 10.95 -17.72 -12.16
N ASP A 215 12.06 -17.03 -12.47
CA ASP A 215 13.29 -17.19 -11.70
C ASP A 215 13.08 -16.74 -10.25
N ILE A 216 13.54 -17.54 -9.31
CA ILE A 216 13.56 -17.19 -7.88
C ILE A 216 14.79 -16.34 -7.61
N LEU A 217 14.59 -15.25 -6.88
CA LEU A 217 15.64 -14.32 -6.50
C LEU A 217 15.96 -14.43 -5.02
N TYR A 218 17.24 -14.50 -4.75
CA TYR A 218 17.84 -14.61 -3.41
C TYR A 218 18.61 -13.34 -3.06
N TYR A 219 18.93 -13.16 -1.78
CA TYR A 219 19.88 -12.15 -1.32
C TYR A 219 21.26 -12.39 -1.95
N ASN A 220 21.81 -11.33 -2.55
CA ASN A 220 23.17 -11.37 -3.13
C ASN A 220 24.15 -10.57 -2.24
N PRO A 221 25.03 -11.22 -1.49
CA PRO A 221 25.97 -10.51 -0.60
C PRO A 221 27.06 -9.74 -1.34
N ALA A 222 27.29 -10.01 -2.63
CA ALA A 222 28.31 -9.33 -3.43
C ALA A 222 27.94 -7.89 -3.80
N PHE A 223 26.66 -7.53 -3.71
CA PHE A 223 26.16 -6.21 -4.09
C PHE A 223 25.31 -5.60 -2.96
N SER A 224 25.47 -4.32 -2.71
CA SER A 224 24.63 -3.58 -1.77
C SER A 224 23.18 -3.51 -2.28
N GLY A 225 22.22 -4.06 -1.52
CA GLY A 225 20.84 -4.22 -1.95
C GLY A 225 20.65 -5.22 -3.09
N GLY A 226 21.63 -6.13 -3.30
CA GLY A 226 21.69 -7.03 -4.43
C GLY A 226 20.73 -8.21 -4.35
N LEU A 227 20.30 -8.64 -5.53
CA LEU A 227 19.54 -9.85 -5.77
C LEU A 227 20.31 -10.78 -6.71
N THR A 228 20.07 -12.08 -6.64
CA THR A 228 20.66 -13.10 -7.52
C THR A 228 19.67 -14.24 -7.74
N LYS A 229 19.69 -14.83 -8.94
CA LYS A 229 18.97 -16.09 -9.18
C LYS A 229 19.76 -17.33 -8.75
N ASN A 230 21.06 -17.16 -8.48
CA ASN A 230 21.91 -18.25 -8.04
C ASN A 230 21.66 -18.51 -6.55
N GLN A 231 21.17 -19.69 -6.23
CA GLN A 231 20.90 -20.09 -4.86
C GLN A 231 22.20 -20.02 -4.01
N PRO A 232 22.21 -19.24 -2.92
CA PRO A 232 23.36 -19.17 -2.02
C PRO A 232 23.64 -20.53 -1.38
N ILE A 233 24.94 -20.84 -1.23
CA ILE A 233 25.41 -22.06 -0.55
C ILE A 233 26.13 -21.65 0.73
N ALA A 234 25.94 -22.43 1.80
CA ALA A 234 26.62 -22.19 3.08
C ALA A 234 28.12 -21.89 2.90
N PRO A 235 28.70 -20.92 3.62
CA PRO A 235 28.17 -20.26 4.82
C PRO A 235 27.32 -19.01 4.53
N LEU A 236 26.97 -18.73 3.27
CA LEU A 236 26.12 -17.62 2.93
C LEU A 236 24.67 -17.87 3.40
N PRO A 237 23.97 -16.84 3.88
CA PRO A 237 22.59 -16.99 4.33
C PRO A 237 21.68 -17.30 3.13
N HIS A 238 20.83 -18.30 3.28
CA HIS A 238 19.80 -18.63 2.30
C HIS A 238 18.54 -17.81 2.58
N ILE A 239 18.33 -16.77 1.77
CA ILE A 239 17.19 -15.87 1.92
C ILE A 239 16.51 -15.74 0.55
N VAL A 240 15.35 -16.34 0.42
CA VAL A 240 14.46 -16.14 -0.72
C VAL A 240 13.81 -14.77 -0.59
N VAL A 241 13.86 -13.97 -1.64
CA VAL A 241 13.36 -12.58 -1.63
C VAL A 241 12.13 -12.41 -2.49
N ALA A 242 12.18 -12.90 -3.74
CA ALA A 242 11.14 -12.65 -4.72
C ALA A 242 11.17 -13.68 -5.84
N ALA A 243 10.14 -13.67 -6.68
CA ALA A 243 10.15 -14.33 -7.98
C ALA A 243 10.02 -13.28 -9.10
N VAL A 244 10.71 -13.47 -10.20
CA VAL A 244 10.57 -12.63 -11.39
C VAL A 244 9.22 -12.91 -12.04
N VAL A 245 8.38 -11.87 -12.17
CA VAL A 245 7.07 -11.96 -12.83
C VAL A 245 7.19 -11.56 -14.30
N ASN A 246 7.95 -10.49 -14.56
CA ASN A 246 8.25 -10.04 -15.91
C ASN A 246 9.72 -9.61 -15.97
N ALA A 247 10.53 -10.35 -16.69
CA ALA A 247 11.95 -10.05 -16.93
C ALA A 247 12.07 -9.00 -18.03
N ALA A 248 12.19 -7.74 -17.64
CA ALA A 248 12.27 -6.63 -18.60
C ALA A 248 13.20 -5.52 -18.10
N THR A 249 13.64 -4.68 -19.04
CA THR A 249 14.37 -3.44 -18.73
C THR A 249 13.47 -2.43 -18.02
N ALA A 250 14.06 -1.37 -17.49
CA ALA A 250 13.40 -0.33 -16.69
C ALA A 250 11.99 0.06 -17.20
N GLY A 251 11.04 0.17 -16.30
CA GLY A 251 9.66 0.62 -16.56
C GLY A 251 8.64 -0.51 -16.68
N SER A 252 8.97 -1.67 -17.22
CA SER A 252 8.06 -2.81 -17.39
C SER A 252 8.42 -4.03 -16.54
N GLY A 253 9.63 -4.09 -15.98
CA GLY A 253 10.05 -5.19 -15.13
C GLY A 253 9.25 -5.28 -13.83
N SER A 254 9.00 -6.50 -13.34
CA SER A 254 8.27 -6.72 -12.10
C SER A 254 8.71 -8.00 -11.38
N VAL A 255 8.65 -7.96 -10.06
CA VAL A 255 8.88 -9.11 -9.18
C VAL A 255 7.74 -9.25 -8.18
N PHE A 256 7.46 -10.48 -7.80
CA PHE A 256 6.58 -10.80 -6.67
C PHE A 256 7.45 -11.01 -5.44
N VAL A 257 7.37 -10.07 -4.50
CA VAL A 257 8.13 -10.08 -3.25
C VAL A 257 7.47 -11.00 -2.24
N ARG A 258 8.25 -11.91 -1.69
CA ARG A 258 7.87 -12.78 -0.58
C ARG A 258 9.14 -13.21 0.15
N VAL A 259 9.56 -12.42 1.13
CA VAL A 259 10.79 -12.69 1.86
C VAL A 259 10.65 -13.91 2.77
N GLN A 260 11.54 -14.87 2.60
CA GLN A 260 11.65 -16.06 3.45
C GLN A 260 13.12 -16.27 3.82
N ALA A 261 13.45 -16.06 5.08
CA ALA A 261 14.75 -16.38 5.63
C ALA A 261 14.71 -17.79 6.21
N GLU A 262 15.54 -18.68 5.69
CA GLU A 262 15.70 -20.01 6.27
C GLU A 262 16.66 -19.93 7.45
N PRO A 263 16.28 -20.49 8.61
CA PRO A 263 17.17 -20.51 9.76
C PRO A 263 18.40 -21.38 9.47
N LEU A 264 19.57 -20.94 9.90
CA LEU A 264 20.73 -21.81 9.98
C LEU A 264 20.51 -22.89 11.03
N VAL A 265 21.19 -24.02 10.93
CA VAL A 265 21.13 -25.10 11.93
C VAL A 265 21.39 -24.56 13.35
N SER A 266 22.35 -23.65 13.50
CA SER A 266 22.65 -22.99 14.78
C SER A 266 21.58 -22.03 15.31
N GLN A 267 20.57 -21.70 14.51
CA GLN A 267 19.43 -20.82 14.86
C GLN A 267 18.15 -21.60 15.21
N LEU A 268 18.18 -22.92 15.05
CA LEU A 268 17.08 -23.78 15.47
C LEU A 268 17.00 -23.83 17.00
N SER A 269 15.80 -23.75 17.55
CA SER A 269 15.58 -23.64 19.01
C SER A 269 15.98 -24.89 19.79
N ASP A 270 16.05 -26.02 19.11
CA ASP A 270 16.42 -27.33 19.65
C ASP A 270 17.85 -27.75 19.27
N VAL A 271 18.65 -26.87 18.68
CA VAL A 271 20.05 -27.09 18.31
C VAL A 271 20.98 -26.19 19.10
N TYR A 272 21.90 -26.79 19.81
CA TYR A 272 22.98 -26.12 20.53
C TYR A 272 24.34 -26.48 19.91
N ALA A 273 24.77 -25.70 18.94
CA ALA A 273 26.05 -25.91 18.25
C ALA A 273 26.86 -24.61 18.20
N PRO A 274 27.37 -24.11 19.36
CA PRO A 274 27.99 -22.79 19.45
C PRO A 274 29.34 -22.72 18.73
N THR A 275 30.09 -23.80 18.68
CA THR A 275 31.44 -23.87 18.10
C THR A 275 31.66 -25.20 17.38
N PRO A 276 30.98 -25.46 16.23
CA PRO A 276 31.11 -26.71 15.52
C PRO A 276 32.53 -26.83 14.94
N ALA A 277 33.16 -27.99 15.13
CA ALA A 277 34.46 -28.33 14.57
C ALA A 277 34.30 -29.18 13.30
N ASN A 278 35.34 -29.20 12.48
CA ASN A 278 35.31 -30.05 11.29
C ASN A 278 35.25 -31.54 11.68
N GLY A 279 34.22 -32.24 11.21
CA GLY A 279 33.94 -33.64 11.54
C GLY A 279 32.96 -33.84 12.69
N ASP A 280 32.48 -32.75 13.33
CA ASP A 280 31.39 -32.87 14.27
C ASP A 280 30.08 -33.33 13.61
N VAL A 281 29.32 -34.04 14.38
CA VAL A 281 27.94 -34.47 14.04
C VAL A 281 27.00 -33.92 15.06
N LEU A 282 25.70 -33.80 14.69
CA LEU A 282 24.65 -33.49 15.65
C LEU A 282 24.23 -34.78 16.38
N VAL A 283 24.31 -34.75 17.70
CA VAL A 283 23.90 -35.84 18.61
C VAL A 283 22.78 -35.33 19.51
N TYR A 284 21.73 -36.11 19.64
CA TYR A 284 20.64 -35.75 20.53
C TYR A 284 20.99 -36.04 21.98
N ASP A 285 20.97 -35.03 22.83
CA ASP A 285 21.07 -35.15 24.29
C ASP A 285 19.65 -35.31 24.89
N GLY A 286 19.32 -36.50 25.32
CA GLY A 286 18.02 -36.82 25.91
C GLY A 286 17.79 -36.19 27.31
N VAL A 287 18.83 -35.75 27.98
CA VAL A 287 18.74 -35.05 29.29
C VAL A 287 18.42 -33.58 29.07
N GLN A 288 19.11 -32.94 28.12
CA GLN A 288 18.93 -31.52 27.78
C GLN A 288 17.78 -31.32 26.79
N GLN A 289 17.30 -32.41 26.15
CA GLN A 289 16.26 -32.40 25.11
C GLN A 289 16.59 -31.49 23.92
N ARG A 290 17.85 -31.55 23.46
CA ARG A 290 18.33 -30.75 22.33
C ARG A 290 19.40 -31.50 21.54
N TRP A 291 19.66 -31.05 20.32
CA TRP A 291 20.77 -31.50 19.49
C TRP A 291 22.02 -30.70 19.81
N GLU A 292 23.13 -31.39 20.03
CA GLU A 292 24.44 -30.77 20.32
C GLU A 292 25.47 -31.20 19.27
N ASN A 293 26.42 -30.32 18.96
CA ASN A 293 27.55 -30.71 18.14
C ASN A 293 28.61 -31.45 18.96
N GLY A 294 29.19 -32.46 18.39
CA GLY A 294 30.27 -33.22 19.02
C GLY A 294 30.86 -34.24 18.08
N PRO A 295 31.97 -34.90 18.51
CA PRO A 295 32.59 -35.94 17.72
C PRO A 295 31.65 -37.14 17.55
N VAL A 296 31.84 -37.89 16.48
CA VAL A 296 31.07 -39.13 16.25
C VAL A 296 31.19 -40.02 17.51
N PRO A 297 30.04 -40.39 18.17
CA PRO A 297 30.11 -41.25 19.35
C PRO A 297 30.78 -42.60 19.00
N ALA A 298 31.74 -42.97 19.82
CA ALA A 298 32.46 -44.24 19.61
C ALA A 298 31.55 -45.47 19.60
N SER A 299 30.35 -45.36 20.24
CA SER A 299 29.32 -46.41 20.25
C SER A 299 28.64 -46.57 18.87
N SER A 300 28.62 -45.53 18.05
CA SER A 300 28.00 -45.57 16.70
C SER A 300 28.95 -46.10 15.60
N LEU A 301 30.25 -46.25 15.91
CA LEU A 301 31.19 -46.77 14.94
C LEU A 301 31.08 -48.28 14.82
N PRO A 302 31.17 -48.83 13.59
CA PRO A 302 31.27 -50.28 13.38
C PRO A 302 32.39 -50.91 14.21
N ALA A 303 32.21 -52.13 14.65
CA ALA A 303 33.20 -52.84 15.45
C ALA A 303 34.60 -52.93 14.77
N SER A 304 34.65 -53.01 13.45
CA SER A 304 35.88 -52.98 12.65
C SER A 304 36.67 -51.67 12.77
N VAL A 305 35.96 -50.52 12.87
CA VAL A 305 36.61 -49.19 13.04
C VAL A 305 37.11 -49.03 14.46
N LYS A 306 36.34 -49.50 15.44
CA LYS A 306 36.76 -49.49 16.87
C LYS A 306 38.02 -50.32 17.12
N SER A 307 38.15 -51.48 16.51
CA SER A 307 39.29 -52.32 16.62
C SER A 307 40.56 -51.71 15.98
N ASN A 308 40.44 -51.02 14.88
CA ASN A 308 41.59 -50.33 14.23
C ASN A 308 42.08 -49.15 15.04
N GLN A 309 41.23 -48.40 15.74
CA GLN A 309 41.67 -47.36 16.65
C GLN A 309 42.45 -47.92 17.83
N VAL A 310 42.00 -49.04 18.42
CA VAL A 310 42.70 -49.69 19.51
C VAL A 310 44.07 -50.19 19.09
N LEU A 311 44.19 -50.74 17.89
CA LEU A 311 45.49 -51.20 17.33
C LEU A 311 46.46 -50.05 17.08
N THR A 312 45.97 -48.86 16.65
CA THR A 312 46.82 -47.68 16.49
C THR A 312 47.38 -47.17 17.83
N TRP A 313 46.61 -47.27 18.91
CA TRP A 313 47.09 -46.93 20.26
C TRP A 313 48.06 -47.90 20.87
N LEU A 314 47.99 -49.19 20.45
CA LEU A 314 48.90 -50.22 20.94
C LEU A 314 50.22 -50.28 20.16
N SER A 315 50.30 -49.58 19.00
CA SER A 315 51.49 -49.48 18.16
C SER A 315 52.33 -48.21 18.38
N MET A 316 51.89 -47.33 19.27
CA MET A 316 52.64 -46.18 19.78
C MET A 316 53.26 -46.53 21.15
#